data_8231cfd7354102293692c53fc6adbb98
#
_entry.id   8231cfd7354102293692c53fc6adbb98
#
_cell.length_a   1.000
_cell.length_b   1.000
_cell.length_c   1.000
_cell.angle_alpha   90.00
_cell.angle_beta   90.00
_cell.angle_gamma   90.00
#
_symmetry.space_group_name_H-M   'P 1'
#
loop_
_entity.id
_entity.type
_entity.pdbx_description
1 polymer ?
#
loop_
_entity_poly.entity_id
_entity_poly.type
_entity_poly.pdbx_seq_one_letter_code
_entity_poly.pdbx_strand_id
1 'polypeptide(L)'
;FRRVLFRSIISAIEYVDHHEATGEPSVIVRIFLSMLNVHINRAPCHCTLIRSIYRKGKFLDARTEESARVNESNLLIFDVRGETIGVRQVSGKIARHIVCPLQSGDILEQGQRFGMIKFGSTTELILPRPNEVTIHVSKGDKVKAGLTQVATLANRQ
;
A
#
# COMPACT_ATOMS: atom_id res chain seq x y z
N PHE A 1 2.21 22.07 -21.73
CA PHE A 1 1.35 21.52 -20.66
C PHE A 1 2.20 21.19 -19.46
N ARG A 2 2.10 21.97 -18.40
CA ARG A 2 2.73 21.65 -17.12
C ARG A 2 1.98 20.45 -16.53
N ARG A 3 2.63 19.31 -16.54
CA ARG A 3 2.19 18.14 -15.80
C ARG A 3 2.09 18.53 -14.33
N VAL A 4 0.88 18.54 -13.80
CA VAL A 4 0.68 18.63 -12.36
C VAL A 4 1.28 17.35 -11.78
N LEU A 5 2.45 17.47 -11.20
CA LEU A 5 3.22 16.37 -10.64
C LEU A 5 2.62 16.03 -9.28
N PHE A 6 1.71 15.09 -9.26
CA PHE A 6 1.24 14.48 -8.02
C PHE A 6 2.38 13.63 -7.44
N ARG A 7 2.86 14.03 -6.27
CA ARG A 7 4.03 13.45 -5.65
C ARG A 7 3.63 12.69 -4.39
N SER A 8 3.57 11.38 -4.49
CA SER A 8 3.59 10.51 -3.34
C SER A 8 5.03 10.43 -2.81
N ILE A 9 5.18 10.26 -1.51
CA ILE A 9 6.50 10.24 -0.86
C ILE A 9 6.62 8.93 -0.08
N ILE A 10 7.77 8.27 -0.22
CA ILE A 10 8.12 7.14 0.65
C ILE A 10 8.34 7.69 2.06
N SER A 11 7.43 7.37 2.96
CA SER A 11 7.48 7.88 4.34
C SER A 11 8.21 6.95 5.30
N ALA A 12 8.22 5.64 5.02
CA ALA A 12 8.97 4.67 5.80
C ALA A 12 9.22 3.39 5.01
N ILE A 13 10.30 2.69 5.38
CA ILE A 13 10.57 1.30 5.00
C ILE A 13 10.84 0.58 6.32
N GLU A 14 10.01 -0.41 6.66
CA GLU A 14 10.03 -1.08 7.95
C GLU A 14 10.11 -2.59 7.76
N TYR A 15 11.00 -3.23 8.52
CA TYR A 15 11.14 -4.68 8.55
C TYR A 15 10.50 -5.21 9.82
N VAL A 16 9.61 -6.19 9.68
CA VAL A 16 8.91 -6.82 10.80
C VAL A 16 9.12 -8.32 10.79
N ASP A 17 9.20 -8.93 11.99
CA ASP A 17 9.40 -10.37 12.12
C ASP A 17 8.16 -11.18 11.72
N HIS A 18 7.01 -10.57 11.77
CA HIS A 18 5.73 -11.18 11.38
C HIS A 18 4.74 -10.11 10.94
N HIS A 19 4.00 -10.39 9.86
CA HIS A 19 2.87 -9.56 9.43
C HIS A 19 1.66 -10.42 9.12
N GLU A 20 0.48 -9.99 9.55
CA GLU A 20 -0.77 -10.75 9.38
C GLU A 20 -1.17 -11.01 7.91
N ALA A 21 -0.75 -10.13 6.98
CA ALA A 21 -1.07 -10.29 5.56
C ALA A 21 -0.33 -11.47 4.93
N THR A 22 0.88 -11.72 5.36
CA THR A 22 1.77 -12.74 4.78
C THR A 22 1.93 -13.96 5.67
N GLY A 23 1.70 -13.81 6.98
CA GLY A 23 1.93 -14.85 7.98
C GLY A 23 3.41 -15.12 8.28
N GLU A 24 4.32 -14.27 7.82
CA GLU A 24 5.77 -14.46 7.91
C GLU A 24 6.52 -13.12 8.04
N PRO A 25 7.87 -13.14 8.24
CA PRO A 25 8.66 -11.92 8.22
C PRO A 25 8.45 -11.14 6.92
N SER A 26 8.34 -9.82 7.03
CA SER A 26 7.94 -8.97 5.91
C SER A 26 8.65 -7.62 5.93
N VAL A 27 8.70 -6.99 4.78
CA VAL A 27 9.06 -5.59 4.62
C VAL A 27 7.82 -4.79 4.24
N ILE A 28 7.64 -3.65 4.90
CA ILE A 28 6.55 -2.70 4.67
C ILE A 28 7.13 -1.45 4.02
N VAL A 29 6.66 -1.11 2.84
CA VAL A 29 6.96 0.17 2.19
C VAL A 29 5.74 1.07 2.36
N ARG A 30 5.90 2.15 3.11
CA ARG A 30 4.84 3.10 3.40
C ARG A 30 4.94 4.31 2.49
N ILE A 31 3.83 4.63 1.82
CA ILE A 31 3.73 5.70 0.85
C ILE A 31 2.71 6.72 1.35
N PHE A 32 3.17 7.92 1.66
CA PHE A 32 2.30 9.04 2.00
C PHE A 32 1.75 9.72 0.75
N LEU A 33 0.46 9.94 0.73
CA LEU A 33 -0.29 10.59 -0.34
C LEU A 33 -0.73 11.97 0.14
N SER A 34 -0.08 13.05 -0.35
CA SER A 34 -0.41 14.40 0.06
C SER A 34 -1.81 14.83 -0.42
N MET A 35 -2.35 15.90 0.18
CA MET A 35 -3.71 16.39 -0.12
C MET A 35 -3.93 16.78 -1.59
N LEU A 36 -2.86 17.13 -2.31
CA LEU A 36 -2.92 17.55 -3.71
C LEU A 36 -2.76 16.39 -4.70
N ASN A 37 -2.67 15.15 -4.21
CA ASN A 37 -2.44 13.98 -5.04
C ASN A 37 -3.74 13.27 -5.41
N VAL A 38 -3.71 12.56 -6.54
CA VAL A 38 -4.76 11.60 -6.89
C VAL A 38 -4.59 10.38 -5.98
N HIS A 39 -5.53 10.19 -5.07
CA HIS A 39 -5.53 9.12 -4.05
C HIS A 39 -6.08 7.79 -4.59
N ILE A 40 -5.77 7.47 -5.84
CA ILE A 40 -6.18 6.21 -6.48
C ILE A 40 -5.16 5.14 -6.14
N ASN A 41 -5.65 4.05 -5.58
CA ASN A 41 -4.85 2.85 -5.34
C ASN A 41 -4.85 1.96 -6.59
N ARG A 42 -3.67 1.43 -6.91
CA ARG A 42 -3.46 0.53 -8.06
C ARG A 42 -2.84 -0.77 -7.61
N ALA A 43 -3.22 -1.86 -8.29
CA ALA A 43 -2.63 -3.17 -8.05
C ALA A 43 -1.13 -3.14 -8.33
N PRO A 44 -0.29 -3.64 -7.40
CA PRO A 44 1.16 -3.60 -7.56
C PRO A 44 1.68 -4.57 -8.62
N CYS A 45 0.93 -5.62 -8.88
CA CYS A 45 1.23 -6.65 -9.87
C CYS A 45 -0.05 -7.38 -10.27
N HIS A 46 0.04 -8.34 -11.18
CA HIS A 46 -1.06 -9.27 -11.42
C HIS A 46 -1.32 -10.10 -10.16
N CYS A 47 -2.54 -10.06 -9.63
CA CYS A 47 -2.88 -10.66 -8.34
C CYS A 47 -4.36 -10.97 -8.22
N THR A 48 -4.69 -11.84 -7.28
CA THR A 48 -6.07 -12.18 -6.93
C THR A 48 -6.36 -11.79 -5.49
N LEU A 49 -7.44 -11.08 -5.23
CA LEU A 49 -7.83 -10.72 -3.87
C LEU A 49 -8.31 -11.98 -3.12
N ILE A 50 -7.63 -12.33 -2.04
CA ILE A 50 -8.03 -13.40 -1.13
C ILE A 50 -9.11 -12.88 -0.19
N ARG A 51 -8.81 -11.79 0.53
CA ARG A 51 -9.73 -11.15 1.48
C ARG A 51 -9.32 -9.71 1.77
N SER A 52 -10.27 -8.95 2.30
CA SER A 52 -10.02 -7.63 2.87
C SER A 52 -10.41 -7.61 4.36
N ILE A 53 -9.65 -6.88 5.16
CA ILE A 53 -9.89 -6.71 6.60
C ILE A 53 -9.99 -5.22 6.87
N TYR A 54 -11.22 -4.76 7.08
CA TYR A 54 -11.49 -3.38 7.46
C TYR A 54 -11.40 -3.23 8.99
N ARG A 55 -10.71 -2.19 9.45
CA ARG A 55 -10.60 -1.85 10.86
C ARG A 55 -10.98 -0.41 11.10
N LYS A 56 -11.96 -0.20 11.96
CA LYS A 56 -12.26 1.13 12.49
C LYS A 56 -11.08 1.63 13.31
N GLY A 57 -10.86 2.93 13.32
CA GLY A 57 -9.76 3.54 14.05
C GLY A 57 -9.88 5.04 14.16
N LYS A 58 -8.78 5.67 14.48
CA LYS A 58 -8.67 7.13 14.59
C LYS A 58 -8.43 7.77 13.21
N PHE A 59 -8.42 9.11 13.19
CA PHE A 59 -8.13 9.92 12.00
C PHE A 59 -7.03 10.92 12.33
N LEU A 60 -5.86 10.41 12.73
CA LEU A 60 -4.68 11.22 13.00
C LEU A 60 -4.02 11.66 11.69
N ASP A 61 -3.16 12.67 11.77
CA ASP A 61 -2.37 13.11 10.62
C ASP A 61 -1.55 11.94 10.05
N ALA A 62 -1.76 11.64 8.78
CA ALA A 62 -1.15 10.50 8.09
C ALA A 62 0.39 10.58 7.99
N ARG A 63 0.98 11.72 8.35
CA ARG A 63 2.45 11.89 8.41
C ARG A 63 3.08 11.31 9.67
N THR A 64 2.29 10.98 10.69
CA THR A 64 2.80 10.42 11.94
C THR A 64 2.91 8.90 11.88
N GLU A 65 3.90 8.33 12.56
CA GLU A 65 4.03 6.86 12.67
C GLU A 65 2.85 6.24 13.43
N GLU A 66 2.35 6.94 14.45
CA GLU A 66 1.20 6.49 15.22
C GLU A 66 -0.05 6.32 14.35
N SER A 67 -0.26 7.20 13.36
CA SER A 67 -1.40 7.11 12.44
C SER A 67 -1.43 5.78 11.68
N ALA A 68 -0.29 5.27 11.29
CA ALA A 68 -0.19 3.98 10.61
C ALA A 68 -0.67 2.81 11.46
N ARG A 69 -0.59 2.93 12.78
CA ARG A 69 -1.02 1.88 13.73
C ARG A 69 -2.47 2.00 14.15
N VAL A 70 -2.98 3.21 14.35
CA VAL A 70 -4.27 3.45 15.02
C VAL A 70 -5.36 4.02 14.12
N ASN A 71 -5.02 4.52 12.93
CA ASN A 71 -6.01 5.07 12.01
C ASN A 71 -6.87 3.97 11.38
N GLU A 72 -8.07 4.37 11.00
CA GLU A 72 -8.97 3.53 10.22
C GLU A 72 -8.27 3.03 8.97
N SER A 73 -8.40 1.74 8.70
CA SER A 73 -7.63 1.08 7.63
C SER A 73 -8.37 -0.08 7.00
N ASN A 74 -7.99 -0.41 5.78
CA ASN A 74 -8.44 -1.58 5.06
C ASN A 74 -7.21 -2.35 4.56
N LEU A 75 -7.00 -3.54 5.08
CA LEU A 75 -5.92 -4.43 4.66
C LEU A 75 -6.43 -5.39 3.59
N LEU A 76 -5.85 -5.32 2.41
CA LEU A 76 -6.13 -6.19 1.28
C LEU A 76 -5.03 -7.25 1.20
N ILE A 77 -5.39 -8.51 1.20
CA ILE A 77 -4.48 -9.65 1.09
C ILE A 77 -4.66 -10.28 -0.29
N PHE A 78 -3.59 -10.28 -1.07
CA PHE A 78 -3.58 -10.78 -2.43
C PHE A 78 -2.73 -12.04 -2.57
N ASP A 79 -3.19 -12.97 -3.40
CA ASP A 79 -2.39 -14.06 -3.93
C ASP A 79 -1.64 -13.59 -5.17
N VAL A 80 -0.33 -13.87 -5.19
CA VAL A 80 0.55 -13.64 -6.34
C VAL A 80 1.34 -14.92 -6.59
N ARG A 81 0.88 -15.75 -7.51
CA ARG A 81 1.54 -17.04 -7.85
C ARG A 81 1.78 -17.95 -6.64
N GLY A 82 0.81 -18.04 -5.74
CA GLY A 82 0.90 -18.86 -4.53
C GLY A 82 1.59 -18.21 -3.35
N GLU A 83 1.97 -16.94 -3.47
CA GLU A 83 2.50 -16.14 -2.36
C GLU A 83 1.52 -15.05 -1.96
N THR A 84 1.49 -14.70 -0.69
CA THR A 84 0.64 -13.62 -0.20
C THR A 84 1.41 -12.32 -0.07
N ILE A 85 0.83 -11.26 -0.61
CA ILE A 85 1.27 -9.89 -0.38
C ILE A 85 0.13 -9.08 0.24
N GLY A 86 0.45 -7.97 0.88
CA GLY A 86 -0.54 -7.06 1.45
C GLY A 86 -0.49 -5.67 0.81
N VAL A 87 -1.66 -5.07 0.68
CA VAL A 87 -1.79 -3.62 0.44
C VAL A 87 -2.74 -3.08 1.49
N ARG A 88 -2.29 -2.13 2.30
CA ARG A 88 -3.10 -1.53 3.34
C ARG A 88 -3.38 -0.07 3.01
N GLN A 89 -4.65 0.27 2.96
CA GLN A 89 -5.15 1.62 2.84
C GLN A 89 -5.33 2.19 4.25
N VAL A 90 -4.73 3.32 4.55
CA VAL A 90 -4.80 3.97 5.87
C VAL A 90 -5.33 5.38 5.71
N SER A 91 -6.40 5.70 6.44
CA SER A 91 -7.00 7.03 6.44
C SER A 91 -6.08 8.08 7.10
N GLY A 92 -6.36 9.34 6.84
CA GLY A 92 -5.69 10.47 7.46
C GLY A 92 -6.66 11.37 8.23
N LYS A 93 -6.20 12.54 8.66
CA LYS A 93 -6.99 13.50 9.45
C LYS A 93 -8.21 14.01 8.69
N ILE A 94 -8.09 14.22 7.39
CA ILE A 94 -9.16 14.75 6.53
C ILE A 94 -9.80 13.63 5.71
N ALA A 95 -9.03 12.68 5.26
CA ALA A 95 -9.48 11.53 4.50
C ALA A 95 -10.18 10.51 5.40
N ARG A 96 -11.48 10.62 5.51
CA ARG A 96 -12.29 9.75 6.38
C ARG A 96 -12.98 8.62 5.63
N HIS A 97 -12.75 8.49 4.32
CA HIS A 97 -13.39 7.46 3.49
C HIS A 97 -12.35 6.68 2.71
N ILE A 98 -12.34 5.39 2.99
CA ILE A 98 -11.62 4.38 2.21
C ILE A 98 -12.64 3.74 1.26
N VAL A 99 -12.40 3.87 -0.04
CA VAL A 99 -13.24 3.25 -1.07
C VAL A 99 -12.48 2.07 -1.65
N CYS A 100 -13.06 0.88 -1.54
CA CYS A 100 -12.52 -0.33 -2.13
C CYS A 100 -13.68 -1.27 -2.51
N PRO A 101 -14.13 -1.28 -3.78
CA PRO A 101 -15.26 -2.09 -4.22
C PRO A 101 -14.88 -3.55 -4.50
N LEU A 102 -13.63 -3.95 -4.26
CA LEU A 102 -13.15 -5.30 -4.53
C LEU A 102 -13.84 -6.34 -3.65
N GLN A 103 -14.06 -7.50 -4.23
CA GLN A 103 -14.55 -8.70 -3.56
C GLN A 103 -13.53 -9.84 -3.63
N SER A 104 -13.57 -10.75 -2.66
CA SER A 104 -12.71 -11.94 -2.67
C SER A 104 -12.88 -12.72 -3.97
N GLY A 105 -11.77 -13.10 -4.59
CA GLY A 105 -11.74 -13.77 -5.89
C GLY A 105 -11.53 -12.83 -7.08
N ASP A 106 -11.63 -11.51 -6.90
CA ASP A 106 -11.37 -10.55 -7.97
C ASP A 106 -9.91 -10.62 -8.43
N ILE A 107 -9.72 -10.68 -9.73
CA ILE A 107 -8.40 -10.73 -10.38
C ILE A 107 -8.07 -9.33 -10.89
N LEU A 108 -6.87 -8.86 -10.57
CA LEU A 108 -6.37 -7.54 -10.96
C LEU A 108 -5.12 -7.66 -11.82
N GLU A 109 -5.07 -6.86 -12.87
CA GLU A 109 -3.85 -6.64 -13.64
C GLU A 109 -2.95 -5.59 -12.97
N GLN A 110 -1.65 -5.66 -13.21
CA GLN A 110 -0.71 -4.66 -12.73
C GLN A 110 -1.15 -3.24 -13.14
N GLY A 111 -1.17 -2.32 -12.18
CA GLY A 111 -1.57 -0.94 -12.41
C GLY A 111 -3.07 -0.70 -12.47
N GLN A 112 -3.89 -1.74 -12.43
CA GLN A 112 -5.36 -1.62 -12.40
C GLN A 112 -5.81 -0.84 -11.16
N ARG A 113 -6.71 0.11 -11.35
CA ARG A 113 -7.32 0.88 -10.26
C ARG A 113 -8.25 -0.01 -9.46
N PHE A 114 -8.15 0.02 -8.14
CA PHE A 114 -9.02 -0.79 -7.29
C PHE A 114 -9.63 -0.03 -6.11
N GLY A 115 -9.15 1.12 -5.79
CA GLY A 115 -9.65 1.86 -4.65
C GLY A 115 -9.19 3.30 -4.63
N MET A 116 -9.66 4.01 -3.62
CA MET A 116 -9.33 5.42 -3.40
C MET A 116 -9.41 5.74 -1.92
N ILE A 117 -8.48 6.59 -1.46
CA ILE A 117 -8.53 7.21 -0.15
C ILE A 117 -8.49 8.72 -0.38
N LYS A 118 -9.50 9.46 0.07
CA LYS A 118 -9.58 10.91 -0.17
C LYS A 118 -8.66 11.67 0.79
N PHE A 119 -7.83 12.60 0.27
CA PHE A 119 -7.07 13.66 0.97
C PHE A 119 -6.17 13.25 2.16
N GLY A 120 -4.85 13.24 1.96
CA GLY A 120 -3.87 13.06 3.04
C GLY A 120 -3.97 11.68 3.71
N SER A 121 -3.55 10.66 3.03
CA SER A 121 -3.64 9.28 3.44
C SER A 121 -2.32 8.55 3.27
N THR A 122 -2.27 7.31 3.71
CA THR A 122 -1.11 6.43 3.55
C THR A 122 -1.52 5.11 2.89
N THR A 123 -0.67 4.62 2.02
CA THR A 123 -0.78 3.24 1.49
C THR A 123 0.48 2.48 1.87
N GLU A 124 0.33 1.26 2.34
CA GLU A 124 1.43 0.35 2.65
C GLU A 124 1.44 -0.81 1.68
N LEU A 125 2.62 -1.12 1.15
CA LEU A 125 2.89 -2.36 0.43
C LEU A 125 3.64 -3.30 1.36
N ILE A 126 3.11 -4.50 1.59
CA ILE A 126 3.66 -5.50 2.49
C ILE A 126 4.13 -6.69 1.67
N LEU A 127 5.41 -6.98 1.71
CA LEU A 127 6.04 -8.05 0.93
C LEU A 127 6.67 -9.10 1.85
N PRO A 128 6.45 -10.40 1.58
CA PRO A 128 7.06 -11.50 2.34
C PRO A 128 8.56 -11.63 2.01
N ARG A 129 9.26 -12.47 2.77
CA ARG A 129 10.66 -12.84 2.50
C ARG A 129 11.58 -11.63 2.29
N PRO A 130 11.74 -10.74 3.31
CA PRO A 130 12.43 -9.46 3.14
C PRO A 130 13.86 -9.58 2.62
N ASN A 131 14.53 -10.71 2.86
CA ASN A 131 15.89 -10.99 2.35
C ASN A 131 15.93 -11.25 0.84
N GLU A 132 14.79 -11.54 0.22
CA GLU A 132 14.65 -11.79 -1.21
C GLU A 132 13.92 -10.64 -1.94
N VAL A 133 13.66 -9.55 -1.21
CA VAL A 133 13.08 -8.32 -1.75
C VAL A 133 14.19 -7.32 -2.04
N THR A 134 14.23 -6.83 -3.27
CA THR A 134 15.06 -5.69 -3.65
C THR A 134 14.21 -4.43 -3.59
N ILE A 135 14.53 -3.51 -2.69
CA ILE A 135 13.87 -2.21 -2.58
C ILE A 135 14.58 -1.22 -3.50
N HIS A 136 13.82 -0.59 -4.41
CA HIS A 136 14.35 0.37 -5.39
C HIS A 136 14.19 1.83 -4.98
N VAL A 137 13.61 2.08 -3.82
CA VAL A 137 13.32 3.42 -3.29
C VAL A 137 13.89 3.58 -1.90
N SER A 138 14.04 4.83 -1.47
CA SER A 138 14.48 5.20 -0.13
C SER A 138 13.47 6.13 0.53
N LYS A 139 13.47 6.20 1.86
CA LYS A 139 12.66 7.17 2.62
C LYS A 139 12.93 8.58 2.10
N GLY A 140 11.87 9.33 1.84
CA GLY A 140 11.91 10.68 1.28
C GLY A 140 11.81 10.73 -0.25
N ASP A 141 11.95 9.62 -0.96
CA ASP A 141 11.83 9.58 -2.41
C ASP A 141 10.41 9.94 -2.86
N LYS A 142 10.35 10.69 -3.95
CA LYS A 142 9.10 11.02 -4.63
C LYS A 142 8.80 9.94 -5.66
N VAL A 143 7.60 9.37 -5.55
CA VAL A 143 7.16 8.28 -6.42
C VAL A 143 5.88 8.65 -7.17
N LYS A 144 5.67 8.02 -8.32
CA LYS A 144 4.49 8.21 -9.17
C LYS A 144 3.71 6.91 -9.23
N ALA A 145 2.44 6.97 -8.89
CA ALA A 145 1.55 5.82 -8.98
C ALA A 145 1.49 5.25 -10.41
N GLY A 146 1.66 3.95 -10.53
CA GLY A 146 1.65 3.21 -11.79
C GLY A 146 2.90 3.38 -12.67
N LEU A 147 3.93 4.13 -12.21
CA LEU A 147 5.16 4.37 -12.98
C LEU A 147 6.44 4.02 -12.22
N THR A 148 6.47 4.26 -10.90
CA THR A 148 7.67 3.99 -10.10
C THR A 148 7.66 2.55 -9.63
N GLN A 149 8.71 1.81 -9.99
CA GLN A 149 8.94 0.48 -9.44
C GLN A 149 9.50 0.62 -8.01
N VAL A 150 8.72 0.20 -7.04
CA VAL A 150 9.04 0.35 -5.61
C VAL A 150 9.94 -0.78 -5.13
N ALA A 151 9.62 -2.01 -5.53
CA ALA A 151 10.34 -3.20 -5.10
C ALA A 151 10.23 -4.32 -6.14
N THR A 152 11.12 -5.29 -6.03
CA THR A 152 11.08 -6.57 -6.76
C THR A 152 11.18 -7.70 -5.74
N LEU A 153 10.26 -8.65 -5.81
CA LEU A 153 10.31 -9.90 -5.05
C LEU A 153 10.81 -11.01 -5.95
N ALA A 154 11.83 -11.75 -5.50
CA ALA A 154 12.36 -12.88 -6.24
C ALA A 154 11.31 -14.01 -6.35
N ASN A 155 11.22 -14.65 -7.52
CA ASN A 155 10.36 -15.81 -7.69
C ASN A 155 10.83 -16.95 -6.78
N ARG A 156 9.91 -17.72 -6.22
CA ARG A 156 10.26 -19.01 -5.59
C ARG A 156 10.80 -19.94 -6.66
N GLN A 157 11.95 -20.52 -6.38
CA GLN A 157 12.49 -21.62 -7.18
C GLN A 157 11.69 -22.91 -6.92
#